data_b25a4060c0ee4806c00d7341635d1488
#
_entry.id   b25a4060c0ee4806c00d7341635d1488
#
_cell.length_a   1.000
_cell.length_b   1.000
_cell.length_c   1.000
_cell.angle_alpha   90.00
_cell.angle_beta   90.00
_cell.angle_gamma   90.00
#
_symmetry.space_group_name_H-M   'P 1'
#
loop_
_entity.id
_entity.type
_entity.pdbx_description
1 polymer ?
#
loop_
_entity_poly.entity_id
_entity_poly.type
_entity_poly.pdbx_seq_one_letter_code
_entity_poly.pdbx_strand_id
1 'polypeptide(L)'
;MNLKIASSNLNQTPLAWEKNFSNIRNSINDARKKNVKILCFPELSITGYSCQDLFFNSWFIKKSEKYLKEVVKLCEGMTVLIGHPLKYSGKLYNAVSIIKNKEIKGCFIKSNLPNDGIHYEKRWFEPWRLGEIKEHIFDKKKVPIGTIQYEFSDYLTLGFEICRDSWDSERPAKYIRTKKNLLIINPIASHYAFGKFEFRKNQVLESSKKFNCTYISTNLLGNESGKFIFEGDTILAQKGRLLNITKRFSFKNYNLNVFIVNLKNDINKYIYNKLNS
;
A
#
# COMPACT_ATOMS: atom_id res chain seq x y z
N MET A 1 4.37 -17.18 -15.40
CA MET A 1 5.36 -16.08 -15.34
C MET A 1 5.63 -15.73 -13.89
N ASN A 2 6.90 -15.58 -13.52
CA ASN A 2 7.28 -15.24 -12.15
C ASN A 2 7.54 -13.74 -12.02
N LEU A 3 6.89 -13.10 -11.06
CA LEU A 3 7.08 -11.70 -10.71
C LEU A 3 7.72 -11.59 -9.32
N LYS A 4 8.82 -10.85 -9.23
CA LYS A 4 9.47 -10.57 -7.96
C LYS A 4 8.89 -9.29 -7.34
N ILE A 5 8.17 -9.44 -6.24
CA ILE A 5 7.58 -8.35 -5.46
C ILE A 5 8.20 -8.29 -4.08
N ALA A 6 8.13 -7.15 -3.43
CA ALA A 6 8.60 -7.01 -2.05
C ALA A 6 7.66 -6.12 -1.22
N SER A 7 7.67 -6.40 0.07
CA SER A 7 7.19 -5.50 1.11
C SER A 7 8.35 -5.02 1.97
N SER A 8 8.26 -3.81 2.47
CA SER A 8 9.18 -3.33 3.49
C SER A 8 8.41 -2.82 4.70
N ASN A 9 8.45 -3.57 5.79
CA ASN A 9 7.87 -3.17 7.05
C ASN A 9 8.79 -2.16 7.73
N LEU A 10 8.34 -0.92 7.86
CA LEU A 10 9.15 0.20 8.33
C LEU A 10 8.88 0.51 9.80
N ASN A 11 9.94 0.70 10.58
CA ASN A 11 9.89 1.23 11.94
C ASN A 11 9.99 2.76 11.88
N GLN A 12 8.87 3.39 11.58
CA GLN A 12 8.78 4.84 11.46
C GLN A 12 8.48 5.47 12.81
N THR A 13 8.91 6.71 12.97
CA THR A 13 8.67 7.49 14.20
C THR A 13 8.11 8.86 13.80
N PRO A 14 6.98 9.33 14.36
CA PRO A 14 6.49 10.67 14.14
C PRO A 14 7.59 11.73 14.32
N LEU A 15 7.68 12.69 13.39
CA LEU A 15 8.67 13.77 13.35
C LEU A 15 10.14 13.37 13.09
N ALA A 16 10.49 12.09 13.11
CA ALA A 16 11.85 11.64 12.82
C ALA A 16 12.13 11.58 11.30
N TRP A 17 12.02 12.71 10.62
CA TRP A 17 12.02 12.83 9.17
C TRP A 17 13.22 12.19 8.49
N GLU A 18 14.44 12.49 8.96
CA GLU A 18 15.69 11.97 8.41
C GLU A 18 15.82 10.46 8.60
N LYS A 19 15.44 9.96 9.78
CA LYS A 19 15.43 8.52 10.09
C LYS A 19 14.39 7.80 9.22
N ASN A 20 13.18 8.31 9.15
CA ASN A 20 12.10 7.75 8.34
C ASN A 20 12.49 7.68 6.87
N PHE A 21 13.05 8.75 6.33
CA PHE A 21 13.55 8.80 4.96
C PHE A 21 14.72 7.84 4.73
N SER A 22 15.66 7.73 5.69
CA SER A 22 16.78 6.80 5.61
C SER A 22 16.29 5.34 5.53
N ASN A 23 15.28 4.97 6.31
CA ASN A 23 14.65 3.64 6.26
C ASN A 23 14.08 3.35 4.87
N ILE A 24 13.33 4.30 4.31
CA ILE A 24 12.75 4.21 2.96
C ILE A 24 13.85 4.08 1.92
N ARG A 25 14.83 4.97 1.93
CA ARG A 25 15.96 4.99 0.99
C ARG A 25 16.75 3.68 1.01
N ASN A 26 17.10 3.20 2.19
CA ASN A 26 17.87 1.96 2.34
C ASN A 26 17.07 0.75 1.84
N SER A 27 15.78 0.70 2.15
CA SER A 27 14.88 -0.34 1.66
C SER A 27 14.75 -0.34 0.13
N ILE A 28 14.60 0.84 -0.50
CA ILE A 28 14.58 0.97 -1.98
C ILE A 28 15.90 0.45 -2.58
N ASN A 29 17.04 0.83 -2.00
CA ASN A 29 18.34 0.39 -2.49
C ASN A 29 18.51 -1.12 -2.37
N ASP A 30 18.11 -1.72 -1.26
CA ASP A 30 18.20 -3.16 -1.06
C ASP A 30 17.22 -3.94 -1.96
N ALA A 31 16.02 -3.41 -2.19
CA ALA A 31 15.06 -3.99 -3.13
C ALA A 31 15.60 -3.98 -4.57
N ARG A 32 16.28 -2.87 -4.96
CA ARG A 32 16.91 -2.74 -6.28
C ARG A 32 18.01 -3.78 -6.47
N LYS A 33 18.91 -3.97 -5.48
CA LYS A 33 19.97 -5.02 -5.51
C LYS A 33 19.40 -6.42 -5.68
N LYS A 34 18.17 -6.65 -5.20
CA LYS A 34 17.45 -7.93 -5.33
C LYS A 34 16.59 -8.03 -6.60
N ASN A 35 16.67 -7.05 -7.51
CA ASN A 35 15.89 -7.00 -8.76
C ASN A 35 14.37 -7.08 -8.54
N VAL A 36 13.87 -6.46 -7.47
CA VAL A 36 12.45 -6.33 -7.19
C VAL A 36 11.78 -5.47 -8.26
N LYS A 37 10.57 -5.85 -8.69
CA LYS A 37 9.79 -5.12 -9.70
C LYS A 37 8.70 -4.25 -9.09
N ILE A 38 8.16 -4.66 -7.95
CA ILE A 38 7.15 -3.90 -7.19
C ILE A 38 7.56 -3.92 -5.72
N LEU A 39 7.71 -2.75 -5.12
CA LEU A 39 8.00 -2.57 -3.70
C LEU A 39 6.83 -1.85 -3.02
N CYS A 40 6.27 -2.48 -2.00
CA CYS A 40 5.19 -1.92 -1.20
C CYS A 40 5.71 -1.47 0.17
N PHE A 41 5.41 -0.23 0.54
CA PHE A 41 5.58 0.33 1.87
C PHE A 41 4.24 0.38 2.62
N PRO A 42 4.24 0.44 3.97
CA PRO A 42 3.03 0.59 4.77
C PRO A 42 2.28 1.90 4.57
N GLU A 43 1.11 1.98 5.17
CA GLU A 43 0.28 3.19 5.29
C GLU A 43 1.05 4.32 5.98
N LEU A 44 0.91 5.58 5.46
CA LEU A 44 1.54 6.79 6.00
C LEU A 44 3.04 6.68 6.28
N SER A 45 3.76 5.90 5.49
CA SER A 45 5.19 5.58 5.68
C SER A 45 6.11 6.79 5.71
N ILE A 46 5.76 7.91 5.06
CA ILE A 46 6.61 9.11 5.05
C ILE A 46 6.60 9.80 6.40
N THR A 47 5.44 9.90 7.03
CA THR A 47 5.27 10.64 8.29
C THR A 47 5.35 9.76 9.53
N GLY A 48 5.03 8.48 9.42
CA GLY A 48 4.49 7.67 10.49
C GLY A 48 2.98 7.85 10.59
N TYR A 49 2.30 6.91 11.24
CA TYR A 49 0.85 6.89 11.33
C TYR A 49 0.31 7.82 12.44
N SER A 50 0.95 7.81 13.61
CA SER A 50 0.41 8.42 14.84
C SER A 50 0.83 9.89 15.01
N CYS A 51 0.80 10.68 13.94
CA CYS A 51 1.19 12.10 13.98
C CYS A 51 0.11 13.01 14.59
N GLN A 52 -1.08 12.48 14.88
CA GLN A 52 -2.15 13.18 15.60
C GLN A 52 -2.48 14.54 14.94
N ASP A 53 -2.74 15.56 15.75
CA ASP A 53 -3.10 16.91 15.30
C ASP A 53 -1.99 17.64 14.52
N LEU A 54 -0.79 17.06 14.38
CA LEU A 54 0.21 17.58 13.45
C LEU A 54 -0.29 17.60 12.01
N PHE A 55 -1.24 16.72 11.66
CA PHE A 55 -1.86 16.71 10.34
C PHE A 55 -2.64 18.00 10.02
N PHE A 56 -3.03 18.81 10.99
CA PHE A 56 -3.62 20.14 10.78
C PHE A 56 -2.59 21.22 10.43
N ASN A 57 -1.31 20.96 10.67
CA ASN A 57 -0.26 21.95 10.45
C ASN A 57 0.23 21.97 9.00
N SER A 58 0.11 23.13 8.36
CA SER A 58 0.52 23.29 6.96
C SER A 58 2.02 23.03 6.73
N TRP A 59 2.89 23.37 7.68
CA TRP A 59 4.33 23.10 7.58
C TRP A 59 4.61 21.59 7.60
N PHE A 60 3.84 20.82 8.37
CA PHE A 60 3.99 19.37 8.46
C PHE A 60 3.66 18.70 7.12
N ILE A 61 2.54 19.09 6.50
CA ILE A 61 2.13 18.59 5.18
C ILE A 61 3.15 18.98 4.10
N LYS A 62 3.59 20.26 4.06
CA LYS A 62 4.64 20.70 3.12
C LYS A 62 5.95 19.92 3.31
N LYS A 63 6.32 19.59 4.54
CA LYS A 63 7.52 18.78 4.81
C LYS A 63 7.32 17.34 4.34
N SER A 64 6.15 16.74 4.52
CA SER A 64 5.82 15.43 3.97
C SER A 64 5.90 15.41 2.43
N GLU A 65 5.35 16.43 1.76
CA GLU A 65 5.45 16.58 0.31
C GLU A 65 6.92 16.69 -0.17
N LYS A 66 7.76 17.44 0.57
CA LYS A 66 9.20 17.52 0.28
C LYS A 66 9.84 16.14 0.33
N TYR A 67 9.59 15.35 1.37
CA TYR A 67 10.14 13.99 1.47
C TYR A 67 9.58 13.03 0.44
N LEU A 68 8.32 13.16 0.05
CA LEU A 68 7.77 12.40 -1.07
C LEU A 68 8.56 12.68 -2.37
N LYS A 69 8.87 13.94 -2.66
CA LYS A 69 9.70 14.33 -3.82
C LYS A 69 11.10 13.70 -3.77
N GLU A 70 11.72 13.66 -2.59
CA GLU A 70 13.02 12.99 -2.44
C GLU A 70 12.92 11.47 -2.67
N VAL A 71 11.84 10.83 -2.21
CA VAL A 71 11.58 9.40 -2.50
C VAL A 71 11.38 9.18 -4.00
N VAL A 72 10.64 10.04 -4.68
CA VAL A 72 10.40 9.95 -6.14
C VAL A 72 11.72 9.88 -6.92
N LYS A 73 12.71 10.68 -6.55
CA LYS A 73 14.05 10.69 -7.19
C LYS A 73 14.79 9.34 -7.07
N LEU A 74 14.47 8.55 -6.04
CA LEU A 74 15.10 7.25 -5.81
C LEU A 74 14.45 6.11 -6.61
N CYS A 75 13.23 6.29 -7.12
CA CYS A 75 12.43 5.23 -7.72
C CYS A 75 12.75 5.04 -9.20
N GLU A 76 13.73 4.19 -9.49
CA GLU A 76 14.14 3.82 -10.84
C GLU A 76 14.23 2.29 -10.96
N GLY A 77 13.82 1.74 -12.10
CA GLY A 77 13.90 0.30 -12.39
C GLY A 77 12.87 -0.59 -11.68
N MET A 78 12.03 -0.01 -10.79
CA MET A 78 10.94 -0.69 -10.11
C MET A 78 9.74 0.25 -9.90
N THR A 79 8.56 -0.31 -9.65
CA THR A 79 7.39 0.44 -9.18
C THR A 79 7.39 0.44 -7.65
N VAL A 80 7.30 1.62 -7.06
CA VAL A 80 7.28 1.82 -5.60
C VAL A 80 5.94 2.38 -5.18
N LEU A 81 5.36 1.82 -4.13
CA LEU A 81 4.08 2.20 -3.54
C LEU A 81 4.32 2.71 -2.13
N ILE A 82 4.00 3.96 -1.87
CA ILE A 82 4.33 4.61 -0.59
C ILE A 82 3.17 5.43 -0.02
N GLY A 83 2.85 5.18 1.26
CA GLY A 83 1.82 5.89 2.01
C GLY A 83 2.26 7.27 2.49
N HIS A 84 1.40 8.26 2.31
CA HIS A 84 1.62 9.65 2.73
C HIS A 84 0.30 10.42 2.87
N PRO A 85 0.24 11.54 3.64
CA PRO A 85 -0.88 12.47 3.60
C PRO A 85 -0.87 13.25 2.27
N LEU A 86 -2.03 13.40 1.65
CA LEU A 86 -2.24 14.16 0.41
C LEU A 86 -3.19 15.31 0.64
N LYS A 87 -2.78 16.54 0.35
CA LYS A 87 -3.67 17.71 0.34
C LYS A 87 -4.26 17.89 -1.07
N TYR A 88 -5.60 17.89 -1.15
CA TYR A 88 -6.32 18.10 -2.41
C TYR A 88 -7.59 18.91 -2.17
N SER A 89 -7.83 19.96 -2.97
CA SER A 89 -9.00 20.86 -2.84
C SER A 89 -9.29 21.34 -1.42
N GLY A 90 -8.22 21.72 -0.69
CA GLY A 90 -8.34 22.23 0.69
C GLY A 90 -8.50 21.16 1.76
N LYS A 91 -8.73 19.90 1.41
CA LYS A 91 -8.92 18.77 2.31
C LYS A 91 -7.67 17.88 2.38
N LEU A 92 -7.55 17.11 3.46
CA LEU A 92 -6.44 16.18 3.66
C LEU A 92 -6.93 14.75 3.52
N TYR A 93 -6.15 13.91 2.84
CA TYR A 93 -6.46 12.53 2.56
C TYR A 93 -5.30 11.61 2.93
N ASN A 94 -5.62 10.39 3.36
CA ASN A 94 -4.67 9.30 3.51
C ASN A 94 -4.51 8.62 2.15
N ALA A 95 -3.29 8.59 1.63
CA ALA A 95 -3.06 8.23 0.24
C ALA A 95 -1.81 7.37 0.03
N VAL A 96 -1.76 6.67 -1.09
CA VAL A 96 -0.60 5.90 -1.56
C VAL A 96 -0.23 6.34 -2.97
N SER A 97 0.98 6.88 -3.13
CA SER A 97 1.53 7.21 -4.45
C SER A 97 2.11 5.98 -5.13
N ILE A 98 1.83 5.86 -6.42
CA ILE A 98 2.40 4.89 -7.35
C ILE A 98 3.54 5.59 -8.09
N ILE A 99 4.78 5.18 -7.82
CA ILE A 99 5.97 5.83 -8.37
C ILE A 99 6.70 4.86 -9.28
N LYS A 100 7.02 5.28 -10.51
CA LYS A 100 7.80 4.51 -11.49
C LYS A 100 8.67 5.45 -12.30
N ASN A 101 9.93 5.09 -12.49
CA ASN A 101 10.89 5.85 -13.27
C ASN A 101 10.96 7.33 -12.87
N LYS A 102 11.11 7.59 -11.55
CA LYS A 102 11.20 8.94 -10.96
C LYS A 102 9.98 9.83 -11.22
N GLU A 103 8.80 9.23 -11.44
CA GLU A 103 7.55 9.96 -11.66
C GLU A 103 6.41 9.33 -10.86
N ILE A 104 5.52 10.16 -10.32
CA ILE A 104 4.25 9.71 -9.78
C ILE A 104 3.33 9.40 -10.97
N LYS A 105 2.80 8.17 -11.01
CA LYS A 105 1.90 7.69 -12.06
C LYS A 105 0.43 7.73 -11.66
N GLY A 106 0.15 7.89 -10.40
CA GLY A 106 -1.18 8.00 -9.82
C GLY A 106 -1.11 7.99 -8.30
N CYS A 107 -2.21 8.31 -7.66
CA CYS A 107 -2.33 8.29 -6.23
C CYS A 107 -3.67 7.67 -5.82
N PHE A 108 -3.61 6.51 -5.17
CA PHE A 108 -4.78 5.90 -4.57
C PHE A 108 -5.11 6.57 -3.24
N ILE A 109 -6.39 6.84 -2.99
CA ILE A 109 -6.86 7.54 -1.79
C ILE A 109 -7.81 6.64 -0.99
N LYS A 110 -7.60 6.59 0.34
CA LYS A 110 -8.39 5.80 1.28
C LYS A 110 -9.83 6.25 1.31
N SER A 111 -10.76 5.30 1.22
CA SER A 111 -12.20 5.56 1.21
C SER A 111 -12.85 5.28 2.56
N ASN A 112 -12.41 4.24 3.26
CA ASN A 112 -13.01 3.82 4.52
C ASN A 112 -12.07 4.18 5.68
N LEU A 113 -12.45 5.19 6.47
CA LEU A 113 -11.65 5.69 7.58
C LEU A 113 -12.12 5.05 8.90
N PRO A 114 -11.23 4.42 9.68
CA PRO A 114 -11.57 3.93 11.00
C PRO A 114 -11.88 5.09 11.94
N ASN A 115 -12.91 4.89 12.77
CA ASN A 115 -13.34 5.84 13.80
C ASN A 115 -13.83 5.10 15.04
N ASP A 116 -13.13 4.05 15.40
CA ASP A 116 -13.46 3.13 16.48
C ASP A 116 -12.20 2.74 17.27
N GLY A 117 -12.37 2.40 18.54
CA GLY A 117 -11.28 2.02 19.43
C GLY A 117 -10.26 3.14 19.58
N ILE A 118 -8.99 2.83 19.22
CA ILE A 118 -7.89 3.80 19.29
C ILE A 118 -7.69 4.58 17.99
N HIS A 119 -8.46 4.25 16.94
CA HIS A 119 -8.39 4.91 15.64
C HIS A 119 -9.49 5.95 15.50
N TYR A 120 -9.14 7.16 15.11
CA TYR A 120 -10.06 8.27 14.83
C TYR A 120 -9.57 9.09 13.63
N GLU A 121 -9.34 8.41 12.51
CA GLU A 121 -8.80 9.04 11.29
C GLU A 121 -9.72 10.13 10.73
N LYS A 122 -11.04 10.04 10.95
CA LYS A 122 -12.01 11.05 10.53
C LYS A 122 -11.77 12.43 11.15
N ARG A 123 -10.95 12.53 12.22
CA ARG A 123 -10.53 13.81 12.78
C ARG A 123 -9.61 14.57 11.84
N TRP A 124 -8.77 13.87 11.07
CA TRP A 124 -7.72 14.49 10.27
C TRP A 124 -7.91 14.35 8.77
N PHE A 125 -8.51 13.22 8.33
CA PHE A 125 -8.63 12.86 6.93
C PHE A 125 -10.09 12.84 6.49
N GLU A 126 -10.29 13.19 5.21
CA GLU A 126 -11.57 13.02 4.54
C GLU A 126 -11.62 11.65 3.84
N PRO A 127 -12.77 10.94 3.89
CA PRO A 127 -12.94 9.74 3.10
C PRO A 127 -13.07 10.08 1.63
N TRP A 128 -12.42 9.31 0.77
CA TRP A 128 -12.64 9.46 -0.67
C TRP A 128 -13.91 8.74 -1.11
N ARG A 129 -14.63 9.32 -2.05
CA ARG A 129 -15.82 8.68 -2.61
C ARG A 129 -15.41 7.45 -3.43
N LEU A 130 -15.97 6.29 -3.11
CA LEU A 130 -15.71 5.04 -3.83
C LEU A 130 -16.05 5.16 -5.31
N GLY A 131 -15.15 4.66 -6.16
CA GLY A 131 -15.29 4.70 -7.61
C GLY A 131 -14.96 6.06 -8.26
N GLU A 132 -14.73 7.12 -7.47
CA GLU A 132 -14.40 8.42 -8.02
C GLU A 132 -12.92 8.51 -8.39
N ILE A 133 -12.64 9.10 -9.58
CA ILE A 133 -11.29 9.41 -10.06
C ILE A 133 -11.27 10.89 -10.43
N LYS A 134 -10.25 11.59 -9.97
CA LYS A 134 -9.96 13.00 -10.29
C LYS A 134 -8.55 13.13 -10.81
N GLU A 135 -8.16 14.34 -11.17
CA GLU A 135 -6.79 14.70 -11.54
C GLU A 135 -6.16 15.59 -10.47
N HIS A 136 -4.87 15.37 -10.22
CA HIS A 136 -4.03 16.23 -9.38
C HIS A 136 -2.72 16.54 -10.09
N ILE A 137 -2.12 17.68 -9.76
CA ILE A 137 -0.86 18.11 -10.37
C ILE A 137 0.29 17.81 -9.42
N PHE A 138 1.16 16.88 -9.83
CA PHE A 138 2.46 16.64 -9.18
C PHE A 138 3.56 17.09 -10.14
N ASP A 139 4.43 18.00 -9.68
CA ASP A 139 5.56 18.55 -10.46
C ASP A 139 5.19 18.91 -11.91
N LYS A 140 4.11 19.70 -12.09
CA LYS A 140 3.55 20.17 -13.38
C LYS A 140 2.90 19.07 -14.24
N LYS A 141 2.83 17.82 -13.77
CA LYS A 141 2.17 16.72 -14.48
C LYS A 141 0.82 16.42 -13.85
N LYS A 142 -0.21 16.29 -14.67
CA LYS A 142 -1.52 15.78 -14.25
C LYS A 142 -1.44 14.27 -14.10
N VAL A 143 -1.89 13.76 -12.97
CA VAL A 143 -1.98 12.33 -12.66
C VAL A 143 -3.33 11.99 -12.07
N PRO A 144 -3.86 10.77 -12.31
CA PRO A 144 -5.11 10.34 -11.71
C PRO A 144 -4.94 10.12 -10.20
N ILE A 145 -5.96 10.54 -9.44
CA ILE A 145 -6.07 10.31 -8.00
C ILE A 145 -7.45 9.74 -7.65
N GLY A 146 -7.54 8.99 -6.56
CA GLY A 146 -8.81 8.44 -6.05
C GLY A 146 -8.86 6.92 -6.07
N THR A 147 -10.01 6.35 -6.42
CA THR A 147 -10.19 4.89 -6.53
C THR A 147 -9.64 4.39 -7.88
N ILE A 148 -8.33 4.47 -8.01
CA ILE A 148 -7.63 4.10 -9.25
C ILE A 148 -7.15 2.66 -9.22
N GLN A 149 -6.98 2.08 -10.40
CA GLN A 149 -6.16 0.88 -10.66
C GLN A 149 -4.97 1.28 -11.53
N TYR A 150 -3.92 0.49 -11.55
CA TYR A 150 -2.72 0.78 -12.33
C TYR A 150 -2.35 -0.39 -13.24
N GLU A 151 -2.30 -0.13 -14.54
CA GLU A 151 -1.87 -1.11 -15.53
C GLU A 151 -0.34 -1.26 -15.48
N PHE A 152 0.12 -2.29 -14.75
CA PHE A 152 1.56 -2.53 -14.58
C PHE A 152 2.20 -3.08 -15.87
N SER A 153 1.48 -3.97 -16.56
CA SER A 153 1.87 -4.58 -17.83
C SER A 153 0.65 -5.13 -18.59
N ASP A 154 0.86 -5.72 -19.76
CA ASP A 154 -0.20 -6.31 -20.57
C ASP A 154 -0.89 -7.50 -19.89
N TYR A 155 -0.30 -8.09 -18.87
CA TYR A 155 -0.82 -9.26 -18.16
C TYR A 155 -1.10 -9.02 -16.67
N LEU A 156 -0.84 -7.82 -16.13
CA LEU A 156 -1.01 -7.53 -14.72
C LEU A 156 -1.56 -6.13 -14.45
N THR A 157 -2.64 -6.08 -13.69
CA THR A 157 -3.22 -4.87 -13.10
C THR A 157 -2.93 -4.85 -11.60
N LEU A 158 -2.55 -3.70 -11.05
CA LEU A 158 -2.48 -3.45 -9.62
C LEU A 158 -3.78 -2.80 -9.16
N GLY A 159 -4.39 -3.38 -8.15
CA GLY A 159 -5.48 -2.80 -7.40
C GLY A 159 -5.00 -2.37 -6.02
N PHE A 160 -5.73 -1.48 -5.37
CA PHE A 160 -5.31 -0.91 -4.09
C PHE A 160 -6.44 -0.87 -3.07
N GLU A 161 -6.07 -1.02 -1.82
CA GLU A 161 -6.86 -0.75 -0.64
C GLU A 161 -5.89 -0.21 0.42
N ILE A 162 -6.37 0.63 1.34
CA ILE A 162 -5.55 1.10 2.47
C ILE A 162 -6.23 0.67 3.77
N CYS A 163 -5.61 -0.24 4.49
CA CYS A 163 -5.97 -0.66 5.85
C CYS A 163 -7.47 -0.97 5.99
N ARG A 164 -8.26 -0.05 6.58
CA ARG A 164 -9.70 -0.21 6.83
C ARG A 164 -10.51 -0.47 5.56
N ASP A 165 -10.08 0.00 4.40
CA ASP A 165 -10.76 -0.27 3.14
C ASP A 165 -11.07 -1.74 2.94
N SER A 166 -10.19 -2.62 3.38
CA SER A 166 -10.32 -4.06 3.20
C SER A 166 -11.34 -4.74 4.12
N TRP A 167 -11.80 -4.06 5.17
CA TRP A 167 -12.68 -4.64 6.19
C TRP A 167 -14.17 -4.40 5.92
N ASP A 168 -14.48 -3.37 5.13
CA ASP A 168 -15.86 -3.00 4.87
C ASP A 168 -16.45 -3.76 3.67
N SER A 169 -17.76 -3.96 3.68
CA SER A 169 -18.46 -4.63 2.58
C SER A 169 -18.38 -3.81 1.29
N GLU A 170 -18.56 -2.47 1.40
CA GLU A 170 -18.32 -1.53 0.32
C GLU A 170 -16.87 -1.05 0.36
N ARG A 171 -16.10 -1.46 -0.64
CA ARG A 171 -14.63 -1.33 -0.64
C ARG A 171 -14.06 -1.12 -2.04
N PRO A 172 -12.90 -0.47 -2.15
CA PRO A 172 -12.28 -0.13 -3.43
C PRO A 172 -12.09 -1.30 -4.39
N ALA A 173 -11.74 -2.49 -3.88
CA ALA A 173 -11.54 -3.68 -4.71
C ALA A 173 -12.76 -4.06 -5.57
N LYS A 174 -13.97 -3.67 -5.18
CA LYS A 174 -15.19 -3.90 -5.97
C LYS A 174 -15.24 -3.06 -7.25
N TYR A 175 -14.47 -1.99 -7.33
CA TYR A 175 -14.45 -1.04 -8.46
C TYR A 175 -13.35 -1.37 -9.47
N ILE A 176 -12.49 -2.35 -9.19
CA ILE A 176 -11.45 -2.79 -10.12
C ILE A 176 -12.09 -3.51 -11.31
N ARG A 177 -11.68 -3.12 -12.51
CA ARG A 177 -12.13 -3.71 -13.78
C ARG A 177 -10.92 -4.15 -14.58
N THR A 178 -10.67 -5.44 -14.64
CA THR A 178 -9.57 -6.01 -15.41
C THR A 178 -9.87 -7.44 -15.87
N LYS A 179 -9.34 -7.79 -17.05
CA LYS A 179 -9.27 -9.17 -17.53
C LYS A 179 -7.89 -9.80 -17.33
N LYS A 180 -6.93 -9.01 -16.81
CA LYS A 180 -5.56 -9.42 -16.52
C LYS A 180 -5.47 -10.10 -15.16
N ASN A 181 -4.30 -10.67 -14.85
CA ASN A 181 -4.03 -11.03 -13.46
C ASN A 181 -4.16 -9.80 -12.56
N LEU A 182 -4.70 -9.98 -11.38
CA LEU A 182 -4.89 -8.91 -10.41
C LEU A 182 -3.97 -9.13 -9.21
N LEU A 183 -3.20 -8.10 -8.85
CA LEU A 183 -2.49 -8.00 -7.59
C LEU A 183 -3.08 -6.84 -6.78
N ILE A 184 -3.78 -7.15 -5.70
CA ILE A 184 -4.26 -6.13 -4.76
C ILE A 184 -3.20 -5.91 -3.70
N ILE A 185 -2.87 -4.63 -3.48
CA ILE A 185 -1.86 -4.17 -2.54
C ILE A 185 -2.56 -3.37 -1.46
N ASN A 186 -2.38 -3.79 -0.20
CA ASN A 186 -2.99 -3.19 0.98
C ASN A 186 -1.93 -2.76 1.99
N PRO A 187 -1.39 -1.54 1.87
CA PRO A 187 -0.60 -0.91 2.93
C PRO A 187 -1.45 -0.70 4.18
N ILE A 188 -0.94 -1.11 5.34
CA ILE A 188 -1.66 -0.98 6.60
C ILE A 188 -0.80 -0.37 7.71
N ALA A 189 -1.48 0.21 8.70
CA ALA A 189 -0.96 0.61 10.00
C ALA A 189 -1.87 0.01 11.08
N SER A 190 -1.94 -1.31 11.10
CA SER A 190 -2.81 -2.06 12.01
C SER A 190 -2.06 -2.35 13.31
N HIS A 191 -2.51 -1.75 14.41
CA HIS A 191 -1.91 -1.95 15.72
C HIS A 191 -2.04 -3.40 16.20
N TYR A 192 -1.10 -3.80 17.04
CA TYR A 192 -1.18 -5.06 17.77
C TYR A 192 -2.34 -5.04 18.77
N ALA A 193 -3.12 -6.10 18.76
CA ALA A 193 -4.03 -6.49 19.82
C ALA A 193 -4.08 -8.01 19.87
N PHE A 194 -4.36 -8.56 21.04
CA PHE A 194 -4.42 -10.00 21.24
C PHE A 194 -5.45 -10.64 20.28
N GLY A 195 -5.04 -11.68 19.55
CA GLY A 195 -5.90 -12.36 18.56
C GLY A 195 -6.05 -11.63 17.21
N LYS A 196 -5.75 -10.34 17.09
CA LYS A 196 -6.01 -9.54 15.89
C LYS A 196 -5.26 -10.01 14.65
N PHE A 197 -4.11 -10.63 14.82
CA PHE A 197 -3.33 -11.19 13.71
C PHE A 197 -4.13 -12.25 12.92
N GLU A 198 -4.84 -13.15 13.60
CA GLU A 198 -5.65 -14.17 12.95
C GLU A 198 -6.78 -13.54 12.12
N PHE A 199 -7.41 -12.48 12.62
CA PHE A 199 -8.42 -11.73 11.85
C PHE A 199 -7.80 -11.13 10.58
N ARG A 200 -6.62 -10.49 10.66
CA ARG A 200 -5.93 -9.94 9.48
C ARG A 200 -5.58 -11.04 8.47
N LYS A 201 -5.06 -12.17 8.95
CA LYS A 201 -4.72 -13.31 8.09
C LYS A 201 -5.96 -13.80 7.33
N ASN A 202 -7.06 -14.03 8.04
CA ASN A 202 -8.29 -14.49 7.45
C ASN A 202 -8.85 -13.47 6.44
N GLN A 203 -8.82 -12.18 6.77
CA GLN A 203 -9.25 -11.10 5.88
C GLN A 203 -8.45 -11.11 4.55
N VAL A 204 -7.12 -11.32 4.59
CA VAL A 204 -6.27 -11.41 3.40
C VAL A 204 -6.62 -12.67 2.59
N LEU A 205 -6.81 -13.81 3.23
CA LEU A 205 -7.21 -15.06 2.57
C LEU A 205 -8.56 -14.90 1.85
N GLU A 206 -9.58 -14.44 2.58
CA GLU A 206 -10.93 -14.24 2.04
C GLU A 206 -10.94 -13.22 0.88
N SER A 207 -10.17 -12.11 1.01
CA SER A 207 -10.06 -11.12 -0.05
C SER A 207 -9.41 -11.71 -1.29
N SER A 208 -8.31 -12.46 -1.14
CA SER A 208 -7.64 -13.10 -2.28
C SER A 208 -8.53 -14.10 -3.01
N LYS A 209 -9.39 -14.83 -2.26
CA LYS A 209 -10.38 -15.76 -2.80
C LYS A 209 -11.50 -15.01 -3.51
N LYS A 210 -12.13 -14.04 -2.82
CA LYS A 210 -13.29 -13.27 -3.29
C LYS A 210 -13.01 -12.55 -4.61
N PHE A 211 -11.83 -11.92 -4.73
CA PHE A 211 -11.43 -11.16 -5.93
C PHE A 211 -10.60 -12.01 -6.90
N ASN A 212 -10.44 -13.31 -6.66
CA ASN A 212 -9.66 -14.23 -7.50
C ASN A 212 -8.27 -13.67 -7.86
N CYS A 213 -7.56 -13.13 -6.88
CA CYS A 213 -6.34 -12.34 -7.07
C CYS A 213 -5.17 -12.82 -6.21
N THR A 214 -4.00 -12.27 -6.47
CA THR A 214 -2.93 -12.18 -5.46
C THR A 214 -3.20 -10.98 -4.56
N TYR A 215 -3.09 -11.15 -3.27
CA TYR A 215 -3.33 -10.10 -2.27
C TYR A 215 -2.15 -9.99 -1.33
N ILE A 216 -1.60 -8.80 -1.17
CA ILE A 216 -0.50 -8.52 -0.23
C ILE A 216 -0.90 -7.42 0.75
N SER A 217 -0.78 -7.70 2.04
CA SER A 217 -0.94 -6.73 3.12
C SER A 217 0.41 -6.45 3.77
N THR A 218 0.79 -5.18 3.92
CA THR A 218 2.10 -4.76 4.46
C THR A 218 1.91 -3.83 5.64
N ASN A 219 2.29 -4.26 6.84
CA ASN A 219 2.09 -3.52 8.08
C ASN A 219 3.32 -2.67 8.47
N LEU A 220 3.08 -1.57 9.20
CA LEU A 220 4.14 -0.87 9.93
C LEU A 220 4.78 -1.78 10.97
N LEU A 221 5.98 -1.41 11.39
CA LEU A 221 6.77 -2.09 12.41
C LEU A 221 7.11 -1.12 13.54
N GLY A 222 7.26 -1.64 14.76
CA GLY A 222 7.72 -0.86 15.90
C GLY A 222 6.59 -0.24 16.71
N ASN A 223 6.84 0.90 17.34
CA ASN A 223 5.86 1.59 18.18
C ASN A 223 5.83 3.08 17.90
N GLU A 224 4.65 3.66 17.96
CA GLU A 224 4.43 5.07 17.74
C GLU A 224 3.61 5.68 18.88
N SER A 225 4.06 6.85 19.38
CA SER A 225 3.31 7.72 20.31
C SER A 225 2.73 7.03 21.53
N GLY A 226 3.39 5.95 22.02
CA GLY A 226 3.00 5.24 23.24
C GLY A 226 1.66 4.48 23.18
N LYS A 227 0.91 4.57 22.07
CA LYS A 227 -0.40 3.91 21.90
C LYS A 227 -0.36 2.75 20.92
N PHE A 228 0.45 2.86 19.88
CA PHE A 228 0.44 1.94 18.76
C PHE A 228 1.71 1.09 18.80
N ILE A 229 1.52 -0.22 18.88
CA ILE A 229 2.56 -1.21 18.61
C ILE A 229 2.18 -1.87 17.30
N PHE A 230 3.10 -1.89 16.33
CA PHE A 230 2.93 -2.51 15.04
C PHE A 230 3.82 -3.75 14.93
N GLU A 231 3.24 -4.85 14.49
CA GLU A 231 3.93 -6.15 14.45
C GLU A 231 4.93 -6.27 13.31
N GLY A 232 4.77 -5.49 12.24
CA GLY A 232 5.65 -5.55 11.07
C GLY A 232 5.44 -6.81 10.24
N ASP A 233 4.23 -7.34 10.21
CA ASP A 233 3.87 -8.48 9.38
C ASP A 233 3.61 -8.08 7.93
N THR A 234 3.92 -9.00 7.03
CA THR A 234 3.38 -9.02 5.68
C THR A 234 2.69 -10.35 5.47
N ILE A 235 1.47 -10.30 4.97
CA ILE A 235 0.66 -11.48 4.64
C ILE A 235 0.45 -11.48 3.13
N LEU A 236 0.85 -12.56 2.49
CA LEU A 236 0.70 -12.78 1.04
C LEU A 236 -0.17 -14.00 0.80
N ALA A 237 -1.27 -13.81 0.07
CA ALA A 237 -2.16 -14.88 -0.33
C ALA A 237 -2.49 -14.80 -1.83
N GLN A 238 -2.87 -15.92 -2.43
CA GLN A 238 -3.31 -15.99 -3.81
C GLN A 238 -4.49 -16.95 -3.93
N LYS A 239 -5.60 -16.44 -4.46
CA LYS A 239 -6.83 -17.23 -4.75
C LYS A 239 -7.28 -18.08 -3.56
N GLY A 240 -7.25 -17.52 -2.35
CA GLY A 240 -7.64 -18.19 -1.10
C GLY A 240 -6.54 -19.07 -0.46
N ARG A 241 -5.34 -19.14 -1.06
CA ARG A 241 -4.22 -19.90 -0.49
C ARG A 241 -3.20 -18.94 0.13
N LEU A 242 -2.79 -19.23 1.36
CA LEU A 242 -1.70 -18.53 2.00
C LEU A 242 -0.39 -18.90 1.29
N LEU A 243 0.34 -17.89 0.80
CA LEU A 243 1.66 -18.09 0.21
C LEU A 243 2.77 -17.80 1.20
N ASN A 244 2.64 -16.76 2.01
CA ASN A 244 3.66 -16.39 2.98
C ASN A 244 3.10 -15.52 4.12
N ILE A 245 3.72 -15.64 5.30
CA ILE A 245 3.62 -14.72 6.42
C ILE A 245 5.04 -14.43 6.87
N THR A 246 5.39 -13.14 6.99
CA THR A 246 6.73 -12.77 7.45
C THR A 246 6.82 -12.76 8.97
N LYS A 247 8.07 -12.77 9.48
CA LYS A 247 8.32 -12.66 10.92
C LYS A 247 7.72 -11.37 11.48
N ARG A 248 7.00 -11.48 12.57
CA ARG A 248 6.46 -10.36 13.36
C ARG A 248 7.45 -9.94 14.44
N PHE A 249 7.30 -8.73 14.92
CA PHE A 249 8.09 -8.13 16.00
C PHE A 249 9.60 -8.17 15.71
N SER A 250 10.12 -7.10 15.21
CA SER A 250 11.53 -6.92 14.92
C SER A 250 12.01 -5.60 15.52
N PHE A 251 13.27 -5.58 15.99
CA PHE A 251 13.93 -4.37 16.49
C PHE A 251 14.74 -3.65 15.39
N LYS A 252 14.61 -4.09 14.13
CA LYS A 252 15.29 -3.46 13.00
C LYS A 252 14.58 -2.17 12.59
N ASN A 253 15.31 -1.31 11.91
CA ASN A 253 14.76 -0.10 11.31
C ASN A 253 13.75 -0.40 10.18
N TYR A 254 13.95 -1.51 9.47
CA TYR A 254 13.02 -2.06 8.48
C TYR A 254 13.28 -3.55 8.25
N ASN A 255 12.27 -4.24 7.75
CA ASN A 255 12.38 -5.61 7.25
C ASN A 255 11.98 -5.63 5.78
N LEU A 256 12.94 -5.88 4.88
CA LEU A 256 12.65 -6.10 3.46
C LEU A 256 12.37 -7.59 3.22
N ASN A 257 11.16 -7.91 2.78
CA ASN A 257 10.72 -9.26 2.47
C ASN A 257 10.46 -9.37 0.96
N VAL A 258 11.13 -10.32 0.30
CA VAL A 258 11.03 -10.51 -1.14
C VAL A 258 10.31 -11.80 -1.45
N PHE A 259 9.34 -11.75 -2.36
CA PHE A 259 8.51 -12.87 -2.77
C PHE A 259 8.59 -13.07 -4.28
N ILE A 260 8.48 -14.32 -4.72
CA ILE A 260 8.28 -14.66 -6.12
C ILE A 260 6.84 -15.14 -6.27
N VAL A 261 6.04 -14.35 -6.99
CA VAL A 261 4.63 -14.67 -7.27
C VAL A 261 4.53 -15.24 -8.68
N ASN A 262 3.92 -16.42 -8.80
CA ASN A 262 3.65 -17.01 -10.09
C ASN A 262 2.30 -16.48 -10.62
N LEU A 263 2.39 -15.67 -11.67
CA LEU A 263 1.22 -15.19 -12.40
C LEU A 263 0.96 -16.16 -13.57
N LYS A 264 0.24 -17.25 -13.31
CA LYS A 264 -0.22 -18.16 -14.39
C LYS A 264 -1.27 -17.42 -15.20
N ASN A 265 -1.04 -17.31 -16.51
CA ASN A 265 -2.08 -16.90 -17.46
C ASN A 265 -3.14 -18.01 -17.51
N ASP A 266 -4.29 -17.80 -16.88
CA ASP A 266 -5.47 -18.65 -17.06
C ASP A 266 -6.11 -18.47 -18.47
N ILE A 267 -5.50 -17.67 -19.34
CA ILE A 267 -5.94 -17.44 -20.73
C ILE A 267 -5.99 -18.74 -21.53
N ASN A 268 -5.10 -19.69 -21.26
CA ASN A 268 -5.10 -20.98 -21.95
C ASN A 268 -6.30 -21.89 -21.61
N LYS A 269 -6.97 -21.69 -20.48
CA LYS A 269 -8.19 -22.45 -20.16
C LYS A 269 -9.40 -22.01 -20.97
N TYR A 270 -9.46 -20.75 -21.35
CA TYR A 270 -10.57 -20.20 -22.15
C TYR A 270 -10.47 -20.61 -23.63
N ILE A 271 -9.25 -20.70 -24.15
CA ILE A 271 -9.01 -21.16 -25.55
C ILE A 271 -9.24 -22.68 -25.65
N TYR A 272 -8.84 -23.48 -24.65
CA TYR A 272 -9.05 -24.93 -24.66
C TYR A 272 -10.53 -25.33 -24.56
N ASN A 273 -11.34 -24.58 -23.80
CA ASN A 273 -12.79 -24.82 -23.71
C ASN A 273 -13.59 -24.33 -24.93
N LYS A 274 -13.03 -23.39 -25.74
CA LYS A 274 -13.65 -22.89 -26.96
C LYS A 274 -13.33 -23.72 -28.22
N LEU A 275 -12.31 -24.56 -28.12
CA LEU A 275 -11.92 -25.48 -29.22
C LEU A 275 -12.55 -26.86 -29.04
N ASN A 276 -13.16 -27.15 -27.86
CA ASN A 276 -13.79 -28.42 -27.52
C ASN A 276 -15.30 -28.31 -27.22
N SER A 277 -15.93 -27.17 -27.55
CA SER A 277 -17.36 -26.94 -27.56
C SER A 277 -17.80 -26.61 -29.01
#